data_13ff0b7f3c494a9957339b66f4922470
#
_entry.id   13ff0b7f3c494a9957339b66f4922470
#
_cell.length_a   1.000
_cell.length_b   1.000
_cell.length_c   1.000
_cell.angle_alpha   90.00
_cell.angle_beta   90.00
_cell.angle_gamma   90.00
#
_symmetry.space_group_name_H-M   'P 1'
#
loop_
_entity.id
_entity.type
_entity.pdbx_description
1 polymer ?
#
loop_
_entity_poly.entity_id
_entity_poly.type
_entity_poly.pdbx_seq_one_letter_code
_entity_poly.pdbx_strand_id
1 'polypeptide(L)'
;MWRSEECAISSTRRIVRIAKKYNKKAHVLHITTKQEIDFLSQHKGNITFEITPQHLTIYAPDCYDKLGTYAQMNPPIRDKSHYDRLWYAVKNNINDTIGSDHAPHL
;
A
#
# COMPACT_ATOMS: atom_id res chain seq x y z
N MET A 1 13.09 -11.53 -2.13
CA MET A 1 13.21 -10.37 -3.05
C MET A 1 12.86 -9.10 -2.28
N TRP A 2 13.67 -8.07 -2.40
CA TRP A 2 13.53 -6.87 -1.56
C TRP A 2 12.26 -6.03 -1.84
N ARG A 3 11.62 -6.21 -2.99
CA ARG A 3 10.35 -5.54 -3.33
C ARG A 3 9.16 -6.46 -3.23
N SER A 4 9.27 -7.56 -2.48
CA SER A 4 8.21 -8.54 -2.32
C SER A 4 7.11 -8.06 -1.37
N GLU A 5 5.99 -8.78 -1.37
CA GLU A 5 4.89 -8.58 -0.44
C GLU A 5 5.34 -8.73 1.01
N GLU A 6 6.24 -9.68 1.26
CA GLU A 6 6.80 -9.93 2.59
C GLU A 6 7.63 -8.74 3.08
N CYS A 7 8.38 -8.11 2.18
CA CYS A 7 9.11 -6.89 2.52
C CYS A 7 8.14 -5.77 2.90
N ALA A 8 7.05 -5.61 2.16
CA ALA A 8 6.05 -4.59 2.42
C ALA A 8 5.42 -4.77 3.80
N ILE A 9 4.91 -5.96 4.10
CA ILE A 9 4.24 -6.22 5.39
C ILE A 9 5.25 -6.15 6.55
N SER A 10 6.46 -6.64 6.36
CA SER A 10 7.51 -6.59 7.38
C SER A 10 7.86 -5.15 7.75
N SER A 11 8.00 -4.30 6.74
CA SER A 11 8.29 -2.88 6.91
C SER A 11 7.15 -2.15 7.65
N THR A 12 5.93 -2.40 7.23
CA THR A 12 4.74 -1.82 7.85
C THR A 12 4.60 -2.24 9.31
N ARG A 13 4.81 -3.52 9.62
CA ARG A 13 4.78 -4.01 11.00
C ARG A 13 5.84 -3.33 11.86
N ARG A 14 7.03 -3.13 11.30
CA ARG A 14 8.13 -2.50 12.01
C ARG A 14 7.79 -1.07 12.42
N ILE A 15 7.29 -0.27 11.48
CA ILE A 15 6.98 1.14 11.77
C ILE A 15 5.81 1.27 12.76
N VAL A 16 4.80 0.41 12.63
CA VAL A 16 3.67 0.40 13.57
C VAL A 16 4.13 0.05 14.99
N ARG A 17 4.99 -0.97 15.11
CA ARG A 17 5.55 -1.37 16.41
C ARG A 17 6.33 -0.24 17.05
N ILE A 18 7.17 0.45 16.29
CA ILE A 18 7.97 1.58 16.78
C ILE A 18 7.06 2.73 17.22
N ALA A 19 6.08 3.07 16.39
CA ALA A 19 5.15 4.14 16.69
C ALA A 19 4.37 3.88 17.98
N LYS A 20 3.90 2.64 18.17
CA LYS A 20 3.20 2.25 19.39
C LYS A 20 4.10 2.28 20.61
N LYS A 21 5.31 1.76 20.48
CA LYS A 21 6.27 1.71 21.61
C LYS A 21 6.55 3.10 22.16
N TYR A 22 6.67 4.10 21.29
CA TYR A 22 7.00 5.46 21.68
C TYR A 22 5.80 6.40 21.69
N ASN A 23 4.60 5.87 21.52
CA ASN A 23 3.33 6.62 21.48
C ASN A 23 3.38 7.78 20.49
N LYS A 24 3.83 7.51 19.27
CA LYS A 24 3.94 8.49 18.19
C LYS A 24 2.89 8.27 17.14
N LYS A 25 2.51 9.35 16.46
CA LYS A 25 1.68 9.27 15.27
C LYS A 25 2.56 8.89 14.08
N ALA A 26 2.00 8.09 13.18
CA ALA A 26 2.68 7.74 11.94
C ALA A 26 1.67 7.64 10.80
N HIS A 27 2.10 8.01 9.61
CA HIS A 27 1.30 7.88 8.40
C HIS A 27 2.06 7.00 7.42
N VAL A 28 1.47 5.87 7.03
CA VAL A 28 2.11 4.91 6.12
C VAL A 28 1.67 5.21 4.71
N LEU A 29 2.64 5.53 3.85
CA LEU A 29 2.39 5.89 2.46
C LEU A 29 2.15 4.65 1.59
N HIS A 30 1.40 4.82 0.51
CA HIS A 30 1.25 3.89 -0.62
C HIS A 30 1.16 2.40 -0.23
N ILE A 31 0.17 2.04 0.54
CA ILE A 31 -0.10 0.65 0.90
C ILE A 31 -0.55 -0.13 -0.34
N THR A 32 0.02 -1.31 -0.57
CA THR A 32 -0.22 -2.08 -1.79
C THR A 32 -0.68 -3.52 -1.57
N THR A 33 -0.56 -4.08 -0.36
CA THR A 33 -0.83 -5.50 -0.14
C THR A 33 -2.04 -5.73 0.75
N LYS A 34 -2.71 -6.86 0.52
CA LYS A 34 -3.84 -7.28 1.36
C LYS A 34 -3.41 -7.55 2.80
N GLN A 35 -2.20 -8.06 2.99
CA GLN A 35 -1.66 -8.33 4.34
C GLN A 35 -1.52 -7.02 5.13
N GLU A 36 -1.04 -5.96 4.47
CA GLU A 36 -0.93 -4.65 5.10
C GLU A 36 -2.30 -4.08 5.47
N ILE A 37 -3.30 -4.22 4.59
CA ILE A 37 -4.66 -3.78 4.87
C ILE A 37 -5.22 -4.49 6.10
N ASP A 38 -5.08 -5.82 6.15
CA ASP A 38 -5.59 -6.61 7.27
C ASP A 38 -4.90 -6.24 8.58
N PHE A 39 -3.57 -6.09 8.54
CA PHE A 39 -2.79 -5.71 9.71
C PHE A 39 -3.16 -4.30 10.20
N LEU A 40 -3.20 -3.32 9.29
CA LEU A 40 -3.47 -1.93 9.64
C LEU A 40 -4.91 -1.73 10.12
N SER A 41 -5.87 -2.49 9.60
CA SER A 41 -7.26 -2.40 10.08
C SER A 41 -7.40 -2.79 11.55
N GLN A 42 -6.49 -3.63 12.06
CA GLN A 42 -6.49 -4.09 13.45
C GLN A 42 -5.60 -3.24 14.36
N HIS A 43 -4.75 -2.38 13.81
CA HIS A 43 -3.73 -1.64 14.55
C HIS A 43 -3.74 -0.14 14.28
N LYS A 44 -4.93 0.43 14.06
CA LYS A 44 -5.05 1.85 13.67
C LYS A 44 -4.47 2.79 14.74
N GLY A 45 -5.05 2.86 15.92
CA GLY A 45 -4.56 3.73 16.98
C GLY A 45 -4.14 5.11 16.47
N ASN A 46 -2.85 5.45 16.62
CA ASN A 46 -2.26 6.68 16.11
C ASN A 46 -1.71 6.53 14.68
N ILE A 47 -2.08 5.44 13.99
CA ILE A 47 -1.58 5.12 12.66
C ILE A 47 -2.64 5.47 11.62
N THR A 48 -2.24 6.22 10.61
CA THR A 48 -3.05 6.44 9.39
C THR A 48 -2.30 5.88 8.19
N PHE A 49 -3.01 5.64 7.10
CA PHE A 49 -2.35 5.15 5.88
C PHE A 49 -3.10 5.58 4.63
N GLU A 50 -2.37 5.57 3.52
CA GLU A 50 -2.91 5.96 2.23
C GLU A 50 -2.84 4.82 1.22
N ILE A 51 -3.72 4.90 0.21
CA ILE A 51 -3.71 4.07 -0.99
C ILE A 51 -3.59 5.00 -2.18
N THR A 52 -2.88 4.58 -3.23
CA THR A 52 -2.71 5.41 -4.43
C THR A 52 -3.72 5.06 -5.50
N PRO A 53 -4.12 6.03 -6.34
CA PRO A 53 -4.98 5.75 -7.49
C PRO A 53 -4.40 4.70 -8.44
N GLN A 54 -3.08 4.67 -8.62
CA GLN A 54 -2.41 3.71 -9.50
C GLN A 54 -2.68 2.28 -9.07
N HIS A 55 -2.58 2.00 -7.78
CA HIS A 55 -2.82 0.65 -7.24
C HIS A 55 -4.31 0.30 -7.18
N LEU A 56 -5.19 1.28 -7.34
CA LEU A 56 -6.65 1.07 -7.40
C LEU A 56 -7.17 0.92 -8.83
N THR A 57 -6.36 1.19 -9.85
CA THR A 57 -6.83 1.19 -11.24
C THR A 57 -6.22 0.09 -12.09
N ILE A 58 -5.05 -0.42 -11.73
CA ILE A 58 -4.35 -1.46 -12.50
C ILE A 58 -3.83 -2.56 -11.57
N TYR A 59 -3.64 -3.75 -12.12
CA TYR A 59 -3.08 -4.89 -11.39
C TYR A 59 -2.21 -5.75 -12.30
N ALA A 60 -1.27 -6.48 -11.70
CA ALA A 60 -0.36 -7.36 -12.40
C ALA A 60 -1.01 -8.75 -12.58
N PRO A 61 -0.69 -9.51 -13.63
CA PRO A 61 0.29 -9.14 -14.67
C PRO A 61 -0.26 -8.24 -15.79
N ASP A 62 -1.57 -8.02 -15.84
CA ASP A 62 -2.25 -7.36 -16.97
C ASP A 62 -1.65 -5.99 -17.30
N CYS A 63 -1.33 -5.18 -16.29
CA CYS A 63 -0.78 -3.84 -16.53
C CYS A 63 0.59 -3.92 -17.21
N TYR A 64 1.42 -4.90 -16.86
CA TYR A 64 2.74 -5.07 -17.48
C TYR A 64 2.65 -5.59 -18.90
N ASP A 65 1.65 -6.43 -19.18
CA ASP A 65 1.41 -6.93 -20.53
C ASP A 65 0.96 -5.81 -21.47
N LYS A 66 0.17 -4.86 -20.96
CA LYS A 66 -0.38 -3.76 -21.76
C LYS A 66 0.55 -2.54 -21.83
N LEU A 67 1.21 -2.20 -20.73
CA LEU A 67 1.95 -0.96 -20.57
C LEU A 67 3.47 -1.15 -20.50
N GLY A 68 3.94 -2.39 -20.29
CA GLY A 68 5.36 -2.67 -20.18
C GLY A 68 6.02 -1.84 -19.07
N THR A 69 7.14 -1.19 -19.42
CA THR A 69 7.89 -0.39 -18.46
C THR A 69 7.14 0.85 -17.95
N TYR A 70 6.12 1.31 -18.66
CA TYR A 70 5.30 2.43 -18.17
C TYR A 70 4.50 2.08 -16.92
N ALA A 71 4.32 0.79 -16.62
CA ALA A 71 3.67 0.34 -15.38
C ALA A 71 4.63 0.18 -14.21
N GLN A 72 5.94 0.33 -14.45
CA GLN A 72 6.93 0.20 -13.37
C GLN A 72 6.83 1.35 -12.39
N MET A 73 6.77 1.02 -11.11
CA MET A 73 6.78 2.01 -10.04
C MET A 73 7.21 1.36 -8.73
N ASN A 74 7.43 2.17 -7.72
CA ASN A 74 7.78 1.72 -6.38
C ASN A 74 6.83 2.36 -5.36
N PRO A 75 6.06 1.57 -4.61
CA PRO A 75 6.03 0.10 -4.63
C PRO A 75 5.43 -0.45 -5.91
N PRO A 76 5.74 -1.73 -6.26
CA PRO A 76 5.27 -2.30 -7.54
C PRO A 76 3.77 -2.53 -7.54
N ILE A 77 3.21 -2.59 -8.75
CA ILE A 77 1.82 -3.00 -8.95
C ILE A 77 1.70 -4.48 -8.61
N ARG A 78 0.74 -4.81 -7.77
CA ARG A 78 0.50 -6.18 -7.30
C ARG A 78 -0.57 -6.89 -8.12
N ASP A 79 -0.78 -8.18 -7.83
CA ASP A 79 -1.79 -8.97 -8.52
C ASP A 79 -3.22 -8.57 -8.07
N LYS A 80 -4.22 -9.20 -8.73
CA LYS A 80 -5.63 -8.86 -8.52
C LYS A 80 -6.11 -9.09 -7.09
N SER A 81 -5.57 -10.07 -6.37
CA SER A 81 -6.00 -10.33 -4.99
C SER A 81 -5.71 -9.13 -4.08
N HIS A 82 -4.59 -8.46 -4.28
CA HIS A 82 -4.26 -7.24 -3.56
C HIS A 82 -5.13 -6.07 -4.01
N TYR A 83 -5.30 -5.93 -5.31
CA TYR A 83 -6.17 -4.93 -5.93
C TYR A 83 -7.59 -4.99 -5.33
N ASP A 84 -8.18 -6.17 -5.27
CA ASP A 84 -9.52 -6.34 -4.71
C ASP A 84 -9.58 -5.94 -3.23
N ARG A 85 -8.52 -6.25 -2.47
CA ARG A 85 -8.46 -5.90 -1.04
C ARG A 85 -8.26 -4.41 -0.81
N LEU A 86 -7.54 -3.72 -1.70
CA LEU A 86 -7.43 -2.27 -1.66
C LEU A 86 -8.80 -1.60 -1.86
N TRP A 87 -9.57 -2.08 -2.82
CA TRP A 87 -10.94 -1.60 -3.03
C TRP A 87 -11.84 -1.89 -1.84
N TYR A 88 -11.69 -3.06 -1.22
CA TYR A 88 -12.40 -3.36 0.01
C TYR A 88 -12.10 -2.32 1.09
N ALA A 89 -10.85 -1.94 1.24
CA ALA A 89 -10.45 -0.91 2.22
C ALA A 89 -11.11 0.44 1.91
N VAL A 90 -11.11 0.85 0.65
CA VAL A 90 -11.73 2.11 0.24
C VAL A 90 -13.24 2.09 0.50
N LYS A 91 -13.92 1.02 0.11
CA LYS A 91 -15.37 0.90 0.28
C LYS A 91 -15.80 0.85 1.75
N ASN A 92 -14.95 0.34 2.61
CA ASN A 92 -15.24 0.20 4.03
C ASN A 92 -14.58 1.29 4.88
N ASN A 93 -14.04 2.31 4.23
CA ASN A 93 -13.44 3.47 4.89
C ASN A 93 -12.32 3.09 5.86
N ILE A 94 -11.51 2.10 5.49
CA ILE A 94 -10.40 1.62 6.32
C ILE A 94 -9.17 2.48 6.12
N ASN A 95 -8.86 2.86 4.86
CA ASN A 95 -7.77 3.78 4.59
C ASN A 95 -8.18 5.21 4.95
N ASP A 96 -7.20 6.02 5.30
CA ASP A 96 -7.45 7.38 5.75
C ASP A 96 -7.38 8.40 4.61
N THR A 97 -6.49 8.15 3.64
CA THR A 97 -6.28 9.09 2.52
C THR A 97 -6.08 8.36 1.20
N ILE A 98 -6.26 9.07 0.12
CA ILE A 98 -5.83 8.70 -1.23
C ILE A 98 -4.74 9.69 -1.62
N GLY A 99 -3.55 9.18 -1.95
CA GLY A 99 -2.42 10.03 -2.31
C GLY A 99 -1.77 9.54 -3.60
N SER A 100 -1.42 10.46 -4.48
CA SER A 100 -0.90 10.11 -5.81
C SER A 100 0.55 9.67 -5.82
N ASP A 101 1.30 10.04 -4.79
CA ASP A 101 2.76 9.85 -4.76
C ASP A 101 3.42 10.39 -6.03
N HIS A 102 2.89 11.50 -6.55
CA HIS A 102 3.36 12.08 -7.80
C HIS A 102 4.72 12.74 -7.59
N ALA A 103 5.76 12.11 -8.14
CA ALA A 103 7.14 12.57 -8.04
C ALA A 103 7.80 12.43 -9.42
N PRO A 104 7.56 13.37 -10.33
CA PRO A 104 8.06 13.26 -11.70
C PRO A 104 9.58 13.33 -11.73
N HIS A 105 10.20 12.44 -12.51
CA HIS A 105 11.63 12.38 -12.72
C HIS A 105 11.94 12.62 -14.20
N LEU A 106 13.03 13.35 -14.47
CA LEU A 106 13.51 13.56 -15.83
C LEU A 106 14.38 12.39 -16.29
#